data_6dfbd2125c211fb5618c8f762ab05040
#
_entry.id   6dfbd2125c211fb5618c8f762ab05040
#
_cell.length_a   1.000
_cell.length_b   1.000
_cell.length_c   1.000
_cell.angle_alpha   90.00
_cell.angle_beta   90.00
_cell.angle_gamma   90.00
#
_symmetry.space_group_name_H-M   'P 1'
#
loop_
_entity.id
_entity.type
_entity.pdbx_description
1 polymer ?
#
loop_
_entity_poly.entity_id
_entity_poly.type
_entity_poly.pdbx_seq_one_letter_code
_entity_poly.pdbx_strand_id
1 'polypeptide(L)'
;MMRILSINKTLHHDGLSITTIQESELATVPNITEYSYIIINGGDGTIRRVIKTLHTLEHTAIIILNPTGSFNVIAKLHRVPKLQQVLLSLSQGKSPKTTRQSYYSLNEEIFLFSAGNMGDLQHIFLAETLRFGILKNGMAKYVLAVLFLLPVHLIMTPFMLLSKRKFFIFAPAGFIKKFGSFYGKVTDTIEIDLDNGYNHIELDGDVVTVRQSILKVAPAGTIHILTTP
;
A
#
# COMPACT_ATOMS: atom_id res chain seq x y z
N MET A 1 14.18 24.53 11.93
CA MET A 1 13.03 24.80 11.06
C MET A 1 12.48 23.44 10.60
N MET A 2 11.18 23.22 10.67
CA MET A 2 10.56 21.96 10.23
C MET A 2 10.69 21.78 8.72
N ARG A 3 11.30 20.68 8.26
CA ARG A 3 11.48 20.35 6.84
C ARG A 3 10.50 19.29 6.41
N ILE A 4 9.86 19.49 5.28
CA ILE A 4 8.85 18.60 4.71
C ILE A 4 9.30 18.17 3.33
N LEU A 5 9.26 16.88 3.03
CA LEU A 5 9.51 16.33 1.70
C LEU A 5 8.16 16.00 1.04
N SER A 6 7.90 16.51 -0.15
CA SER A 6 6.71 16.18 -0.95
C SER A 6 7.11 15.31 -2.15
N ILE A 7 6.53 14.13 -2.26
CA ILE A 7 6.80 13.19 -3.35
C ILE A 7 5.71 13.30 -4.42
N ASN A 8 6.10 13.42 -5.69
CA ASN A 8 5.26 13.45 -6.89
C ASN A 8 4.35 14.70 -7.06
N LYS A 9 4.39 15.66 -6.16
CA LYS A 9 3.56 16.87 -6.31
C LYS A 9 4.23 18.08 -5.69
N THR A 10 4.36 19.14 -6.47
CA THR A 10 4.82 20.44 -5.96
C THR A 10 3.74 21.05 -5.08
N LEU A 11 4.15 21.42 -3.88
CA LEU A 11 3.28 22.03 -2.87
C LEU A 11 3.95 23.30 -2.37
N HIS A 12 3.14 24.34 -2.18
CA HIS A 12 3.56 25.60 -1.57
C HIS A 12 2.59 25.92 -0.43
N HIS A 13 3.15 26.33 0.70
CA HIS A 13 2.38 26.80 1.85
C HIS A 13 3.23 27.78 2.65
N ASP A 14 2.67 28.95 2.93
CA ASP A 14 3.37 29.98 3.69
C ASP A 14 3.74 29.48 5.09
N GLY A 15 4.97 29.74 5.49
CA GLY A 15 5.50 29.32 6.80
C GLY A 15 6.00 27.88 6.87
N LEU A 16 5.94 27.08 5.79
CA LEU A 16 6.49 25.72 5.74
C LEU A 16 7.62 25.60 4.70
N SER A 17 8.69 24.89 5.09
CA SER A 17 9.78 24.54 4.16
C SER A 17 9.46 23.19 3.51
N ILE A 18 8.98 23.22 2.26
CA ILE A 18 8.60 22.03 1.50
C ILE A 18 9.56 21.85 0.32
N THR A 19 10.26 20.73 0.29
CA THR A 19 11.08 20.29 -0.86
C THR A 19 10.28 19.28 -1.68
N THR A 20 10.27 19.41 -2.99
CA THR A 20 9.54 18.47 -3.89
C THR A 20 10.51 17.63 -4.69
N ILE A 21 10.22 16.33 -4.77
CA ILE A 21 10.95 15.35 -5.59
C ILE A 21 9.98 14.42 -6.32
N GLN A 22 10.48 13.71 -7.34
CA GLN A 22 9.79 12.57 -7.91
C GLN A 22 10.08 11.29 -7.09
N GLU A 23 9.19 10.31 -7.16
CA GLU A 23 9.36 9.01 -6.49
C GLU A 23 10.71 8.35 -6.84
N SER A 24 11.13 8.44 -8.11
CA SER A 24 12.39 7.88 -8.62
C SER A 24 13.66 8.51 -8.02
N GLU A 25 13.55 9.72 -7.48
CA GLU A 25 14.68 10.45 -6.90
C GLU A 25 14.85 10.16 -5.39
N LEU A 26 13.87 9.51 -4.77
CA LEU A 26 13.83 9.32 -3.31
C LEU A 26 15.07 8.59 -2.77
N ALA A 27 15.57 7.58 -3.49
CA ALA A 27 16.75 6.82 -3.07
C ALA A 27 18.05 7.66 -3.03
N THR A 28 18.07 8.78 -3.75
CA THR A 28 19.25 9.67 -3.87
C THR A 28 19.12 10.96 -3.06
N VAL A 29 18.04 11.11 -2.29
CA VAL A 29 17.83 12.30 -1.46
C VAL A 29 18.90 12.37 -0.37
N PRO A 30 19.73 13.42 -0.36
CA PRO A 30 20.72 13.61 0.70
C PRO A 30 19.99 13.92 2.02
N ASN A 31 20.50 13.34 3.11
CA ASN A 31 20.05 13.66 4.47
C ASN A 31 18.54 13.50 4.68
N ILE A 32 17.97 12.38 4.24
CA ILE A 32 16.54 12.06 4.42
C ILE A 32 16.10 12.20 5.90
N THR A 33 17.02 11.99 6.84
CA THR A 33 16.79 12.12 8.29
C THR A 33 16.48 13.55 8.75
N GLU A 34 16.77 14.57 7.94
CA GLU A 34 16.46 15.97 8.27
C GLU A 34 14.99 16.34 8.04
N TYR A 35 14.23 15.47 7.33
CA TYR A 35 12.82 15.71 7.09
C TYR A 35 11.98 15.18 8.24
N SER A 36 11.23 16.08 8.87
CA SER A 36 10.27 15.72 9.93
C SER A 36 9.02 15.02 9.37
N TYR A 37 8.66 15.36 8.14
CA TYR A 37 7.47 14.82 7.45
C TYR A 37 7.77 14.49 6.01
N ILE A 38 7.14 13.39 5.53
CA ILE A 38 7.15 13.00 4.11
C ILE A 38 5.71 12.93 3.62
N ILE A 39 5.36 13.77 2.64
CA ILE A 39 4.04 13.76 1.99
C ILE A 39 4.11 12.84 0.77
N ILE A 40 3.27 11.80 0.77
CA ILE A 40 3.15 10.88 -0.35
C ILE A 40 1.88 11.23 -1.13
N ASN A 41 2.06 11.74 -2.35
CA ASN A 41 0.96 12.05 -3.26
C ASN A 41 0.76 10.89 -4.24
N GLY A 42 -0.24 10.04 -3.99
CA GLY A 42 -0.47 8.85 -4.80
C GLY A 42 -1.54 7.91 -4.25
N GLY A 43 -1.69 6.77 -4.89
CA GLY A 43 -2.51 5.64 -4.42
C GLY A 43 -1.70 4.63 -3.60
N ASP A 44 -2.33 3.50 -3.25
CA ASP A 44 -1.72 2.46 -2.42
C ASP A 44 -0.41 1.91 -3.03
N GLY A 45 -0.35 1.72 -4.35
CA GLY A 45 0.88 1.29 -5.04
C GLY A 45 2.03 2.30 -4.90
N THR A 46 1.75 3.62 -5.00
CA THR A 46 2.76 4.66 -4.76
C THR A 46 3.24 4.62 -3.31
N ILE A 47 2.30 4.49 -2.35
CA ILE A 47 2.65 4.38 -0.93
C ILE A 47 3.58 3.18 -0.73
N ARG A 48 3.24 2.01 -1.27
CA ARG A 48 4.05 0.79 -1.19
C ARG A 48 5.47 1.01 -1.71
N ARG A 49 5.64 1.57 -2.92
CA ARG A 49 6.96 1.78 -3.52
C ARG A 49 7.80 2.79 -2.74
N VAL A 50 7.17 3.86 -2.27
CA VAL A 50 7.85 4.85 -1.39
C VAL A 50 8.31 4.19 -0.10
N ILE A 51 7.46 3.39 0.57
CA ILE A 51 7.84 2.69 1.79
C ILE A 51 8.91 1.65 1.53
N LYS A 52 8.90 0.96 0.37
CA LYS A 52 9.98 0.06 -0.04
C LYS A 52 11.33 0.78 -0.10
N THR A 53 11.37 1.96 -0.69
CA THR A 53 12.59 2.78 -0.75
C THR A 53 12.98 3.28 0.65
N LEU A 54 12.02 3.79 1.43
CA LEU A 54 12.28 4.27 2.79
C LEU A 54 12.74 3.16 3.74
N HIS A 55 12.33 1.91 3.50
CA HIS A 55 12.80 0.76 4.29
C HIS A 55 14.32 0.56 4.21
N THR A 56 14.94 0.95 3.10
CA THR A 56 16.40 0.89 2.92
C THR A 56 17.12 2.13 3.43
N LEU A 57 16.38 3.16 3.82
CA LEU A 57 16.90 4.43 4.31
C LEU A 57 16.56 4.60 5.79
N GLU A 58 17.52 5.02 6.59
CA GLU A 58 17.23 5.41 7.98
C GLU A 58 16.41 6.70 7.98
N HIS A 59 15.21 6.66 8.55
CA HIS A 59 14.37 7.85 8.71
C HIS A 59 13.46 7.75 9.94
N THR A 60 13.08 8.90 10.47
CA THR A 60 12.12 9.04 11.59
C THR A 60 10.91 9.88 11.18
N ALA A 61 10.80 10.22 9.89
CA ALA A 61 9.77 11.10 9.38
C ALA A 61 8.36 10.52 9.55
N ILE A 62 7.41 11.38 9.91
CA ILE A 62 5.98 11.07 9.94
C ILE A 62 5.45 11.13 8.49
N ILE A 63 4.69 10.12 8.11
CA ILE A 63 4.11 10.02 6.77
C ILE A 63 2.77 10.75 6.72
N ILE A 64 2.63 11.66 5.77
CA ILE A 64 1.38 12.34 5.43
C ILE A 64 0.89 11.79 4.10
N LEU A 65 -0.30 11.20 4.08
CA LEU A 65 -0.89 10.65 2.87
C LEU A 65 -1.80 11.67 2.19
N ASN A 66 -1.57 11.91 0.90
CA ASN A 66 -2.46 12.66 0.03
C ASN A 66 -3.00 11.72 -1.06
N PRO A 67 -4.13 11.02 -0.79
CA PRO A 67 -4.62 9.96 -1.65
C PRO A 67 -5.17 10.48 -2.97
N THR A 68 -4.64 10.00 -4.10
CA THR A 68 -5.07 10.34 -5.46
C THR A 68 -5.46 9.11 -6.29
N GLY A 69 -5.29 7.91 -5.75
CA GLY A 69 -5.63 6.65 -6.40
C GLY A 69 -7.12 6.30 -6.31
N SER A 70 -7.51 5.17 -6.90
CA SER A 70 -8.91 4.73 -6.96
C SER A 70 -9.40 4.13 -5.64
N PHE A 71 -8.62 3.30 -5.00
CA PHE A 71 -9.01 2.59 -3.77
C PHE A 71 -8.58 3.31 -2.50
N ASN A 72 -7.30 3.68 -2.42
CA ASN A 72 -6.70 4.36 -1.27
C ASN A 72 -7.04 3.67 0.06
N VAL A 73 -6.78 2.35 0.11
CA VAL A 73 -7.16 1.49 1.25
C VAL A 73 -6.49 1.97 2.53
N ILE A 74 -5.18 2.24 2.50
CA ILE A 74 -4.42 2.70 3.66
C ILE A 74 -4.95 4.06 4.16
N ALA A 75 -5.21 5.00 3.26
CA ALA A 75 -5.72 6.31 3.64
C ALA A 75 -7.12 6.23 4.28
N LYS A 76 -7.99 5.34 3.77
CA LYS A 76 -9.32 5.09 4.34
C LYS A 76 -9.25 4.37 5.68
N LEU A 77 -8.37 3.38 5.82
CA LEU A 77 -8.17 2.62 7.06
C LEU A 77 -7.80 3.56 8.21
N HIS A 78 -6.91 4.51 7.95
CA HIS A 78 -6.44 5.48 8.93
C HIS A 78 -7.28 6.76 9.00
N ARG A 79 -8.32 6.89 8.15
CA ARG A 79 -9.17 8.10 8.10
C ARG A 79 -8.35 9.38 7.99
N VAL A 80 -7.34 9.36 7.09
CA VAL A 80 -6.42 10.49 6.97
C VAL A 80 -7.13 11.80 6.63
N PRO A 81 -6.72 12.92 7.23
CA PRO A 81 -7.33 14.23 6.98
C PRO A 81 -6.97 14.78 5.60
N LYS A 82 -7.70 15.77 5.15
CA LYS A 82 -7.37 16.49 3.92
C LYS A 82 -6.02 17.20 4.05
N LEU A 83 -5.16 17.10 3.03
CA LEU A 83 -3.81 17.67 3.05
C LEU A 83 -3.77 19.15 3.45
N GLN A 84 -4.71 19.96 2.94
CA GLN A 84 -4.78 21.39 3.27
C GLN A 84 -4.95 21.65 4.77
N GLN A 85 -5.76 20.83 5.46
CA GLN A 85 -5.97 20.94 6.91
C GLN A 85 -4.69 20.58 7.67
N VAL A 86 -3.97 19.58 7.18
CA VAL A 86 -2.67 19.18 7.75
C VAL A 86 -1.65 20.30 7.62
N LEU A 87 -1.48 20.85 6.41
CA LEU A 87 -0.50 21.92 6.17
C LEU A 87 -0.81 23.18 7.02
N LEU A 88 -2.09 23.55 7.11
CA LEU A 88 -2.52 24.67 7.96
C LEU A 88 -2.20 24.41 9.45
N SER A 89 -2.45 23.22 9.94
CA SER A 89 -2.18 22.84 11.32
C SER A 89 -0.68 22.88 11.65
N LEU A 90 0.13 22.34 10.73
CA LEU A 90 1.59 22.35 10.86
C LEU A 90 2.17 23.77 10.81
N SER A 91 1.65 24.67 9.96
CA SER A 91 2.08 26.06 9.89
C SER A 91 1.74 26.84 11.17
N GLN A 92 0.71 26.41 11.90
CA GLN A 92 0.34 26.95 13.21
C GLN A 92 1.13 26.32 14.38
N GLY A 93 2.09 25.43 14.12
CA GLY A 93 2.91 24.77 15.14
C GLY A 93 2.17 23.72 15.95
N LYS A 94 1.00 23.24 15.51
CA LYS A 94 0.26 22.18 16.20
C LYS A 94 0.95 20.84 16.03
N SER A 95 0.92 20.01 17.07
CA SER A 95 1.46 18.65 17.06
C SER A 95 0.39 17.68 16.57
N PRO A 96 0.57 17.03 15.40
CA PRO A 96 -0.43 16.12 14.87
C PRO A 96 -0.44 14.80 15.63
N LYS A 97 -1.59 14.11 15.63
CA LYS A 97 -1.67 12.73 16.10
C LYS A 97 -1.28 11.78 14.97
N THR A 98 -0.63 10.70 15.35
CA THR A 98 -0.20 9.67 14.41
C THR A 98 -0.73 8.30 14.81
N THR A 99 -0.85 7.41 13.83
CA THR A 99 -1.16 6.00 14.05
C THR A 99 -0.07 5.15 13.42
N ARG A 100 0.24 4.02 14.05
CA ARG A 100 1.22 3.07 13.53
C ARG A 100 0.59 2.21 12.43
N GLN A 101 1.28 2.08 11.30
CA GLN A 101 0.97 1.14 10.23
C GLN A 101 2.14 0.17 10.09
N SER A 102 1.87 -1.12 10.32
CA SER A 102 2.83 -2.18 10.04
C SER A 102 2.92 -2.41 8.51
N TYR A 103 4.11 -2.78 8.07
CA TYR A 103 4.33 -3.29 6.72
C TYR A 103 5.15 -4.57 6.79
N TYR A 104 5.09 -5.34 5.72
CA TYR A 104 5.60 -6.69 5.65
C TYR A 104 6.52 -6.84 4.45
N SER A 105 7.51 -7.72 4.56
CA SER A 105 8.32 -8.16 3.42
C SER A 105 7.69 -9.41 2.79
N LEU A 106 7.82 -9.51 1.47
CA LEU A 106 7.63 -10.72 0.69
C LEU A 106 8.88 -10.85 -0.18
N ASN A 107 9.82 -11.67 0.25
CA ASN A 107 11.20 -11.73 -0.27
C ASN A 107 11.81 -10.31 -0.30
N GLU A 108 12.11 -9.76 -1.48
CA GLU A 108 12.68 -8.41 -1.68
C GLU A 108 11.61 -7.31 -1.85
N GLU A 109 10.34 -7.70 -1.82
CA GLU A 109 9.22 -6.77 -1.96
C GLU A 109 8.63 -6.39 -0.61
N ILE A 110 7.89 -5.27 -0.59
CA ILE A 110 7.16 -4.77 0.58
C ILE A 110 5.68 -4.68 0.25
N PHE A 111 4.82 -4.95 1.23
CA PHE A 111 3.39 -4.66 1.15
C PHE A 111 2.86 -4.17 2.51
N LEU A 112 1.74 -3.43 2.50
CA LEU A 112 1.17 -2.80 3.68
C LEU A 112 -0.10 -3.49 4.16
N PHE A 113 -0.93 -3.99 3.23
CA PHE A 113 -2.22 -4.57 3.62
C PHE A 113 -2.61 -5.84 2.87
N SER A 114 -2.20 -6.03 1.61
CA SER A 114 -2.55 -7.22 0.85
C SER A 114 -1.39 -7.79 0.04
N ALA A 115 -1.32 -9.13 -0.02
CA ALA A 115 -0.43 -9.85 -0.90
C ALA A 115 -1.07 -11.17 -1.31
N GLY A 116 -1.00 -11.55 -2.59
CA GLY A 116 -1.57 -12.81 -3.01
C GLY A 116 -1.45 -13.15 -4.49
N ASN A 117 -1.83 -14.39 -4.81
CA ASN A 117 -1.93 -14.90 -6.18
C ASN A 117 -3.29 -15.55 -6.47
N MET A 118 -4.33 -15.21 -5.68
CA MET A 118 -5.66 -15.83 -5.75
C MET A 118 -6.62 -15.22 -6.77
N GLY A 119 -6.16 -14.44 -7.75
CA GLY A 119 -7.02 -14.05 -8.86
C GLY A 119 -7.50 -12.61 -8.87
N ASP A 120 -6.98 -11.73 -8.01
CA ASP A 120 -7.25 -10.29 -8.08
C ASP A 120 -6.83 -9.68 -9.42
N LEU A 121 -5.87 -10.31 -10.09
CA LEU A 121 -5.48 -9.96 -11.45
C LEU A 121 -6.65 -9.93 -12.43
N GLN A 122 -7.57 -10.88 -12.35
CA GLN A 122 -8.74 -10.93 -13.25
C GLN A 122 -9.67 -9.76 -13.01
N HIS A 123 -9.87 -9.36 -11.75
CA HIS A 123 -10.68 -8.18 -11.42
C HIS A 123 -10.02 -6.89 -11.88
N ILE A 124 -8.70 -6.77 -11.72
CA ILE A 124 -7.94 -5.61 -12.18
C ILE A 124 -8.01 -5.51 -13.71
N PHE A 125 -7.72 -6.59 -14.42
CA PHE A 125 -7.80 -6.60 -15.89
C PHE A 125 -9.21 -6.31 -16.40
N LEU A 126 -10.25 -6.93 -15.81
CA LEU A 126 -11.62 -6.66 -16.22
C LEU A 126 -12.03 -5.22 -15.88
N ALA A 127 -11.64 -4.70 -14.71
CA ALA A 127 -11.92 -3.31 -14.35
C ALA A 127 -11.20 -2.31 -15.27
N GLU A 128 -9.99 -2.61 -15.71
CA GLU A 128 -9.28 -1.76 -16.68
C GLU A 128 -9.95 -1.79 -18.06
N THR A 129 -10.51 -2.92 -18.51
CA THR A 129 -11.27 -3.00 -19.77
C THR A 129 -12.62 -2.27 -19.69
N LEU A 130 -13.19 -2.09 -18.49
CA LEU A 130 -14.43 -1.35 -18.26
C LEU A 130 -14.22 0.19 -18.14
N ARG A 131 -13.06 0.70 -18.53
CA ARG A 131 -12.76 2.16 -18.51
C ARG A 131 -13.44 2.92 -19.65
N PHE A 132 -14.76 3.05 -19.63
CA PHE A 132 -15.50 3.85 -20.61
C PHE A 132 -16.57 4.72 -19.93
N GLY A 133 -16.86 5.90 -20.50
CA GLY A 133 -17.89 6.80 -20.03
C GLY A 133 -17.75 7.14 -18.53
N ILE A 134 -18.84 6.99 -17.79
CA ILE A 134 -18.89 7.24 -16.33
C ILE A 134 -18.05 6.26 -15.50
N LEU A 135 -17.68 5.12 -16.09
CA LEU A 135 -16.83 4.10 -15.45
C LEU A 135 -15.35 4.41 -15.57
N LYS A 136 -14.95 5.45 -16.30
CA LYS A 136 -13.55 5.82 -16.51
C LYS A 136 -12.81 6.05 -15.20
N ASN A 137 -13.47 6.66 -14.22
CA ASN A 137 -12.90 6.97 -12.91
C ASN A 137 -13.79 6.43 -11.78
N GLY A 138 -13.19 6.07 -10.65
CA GLY A 138 -13.92 5.67 -9.46
C GLY A 138 -14.01 4.16 -9.24
N MET A 139 -14.78 3.77 -8.24
CA MET A 139 -14.91 2.38 -7.77
C MET A 139 -15.94 1.55 -8.54
N ALA A 140 -16.85 2.18 -9.29
CA ALA A 140 -17.96 1.49 -9.96
C ALA A 140 -17.49 0.37 -10.91
N LYS A 141 -16.42 0.58 -11.66
CA LYS A 141 -15.82 -0.42 -12.55
C LYS A 141 -15.36 -1.68 -11.81
N TYR A 142 -14.80 -1.53 -10.60
CA TYR A 142 -14.35 -2.66 -9.80
C TYR A 142 -15.52 -3.42 -9.18
N VAL A 143 -16.56 -2.69 -8.75
CA VAL A 143 -17.80 -3.31 -8.26
C VAL A 143 -18.44 -4.14 -9.37
N LEU A 144 -18.54 -3.61 -10.59
CA LEU A 144 -19.05 -4.35 -11.74
C LEU A 144 -18.16 -5.56 -12.08
N ALA A 145 -16.83 -5.41 -12.06
CA ALA A 145 -15.93 -6.53 -12.31
C ALA A 145 -16.14 -7.65 -11.27
N VAL A 146 -16.29 -7.32 -9.99
CA VAL A 146 -16.61 -8.29 -8.93
C VAL A 146 -17.94 -8.98 -9.21
N LEU A 147 -18.99 -8.23 -9.56
CA LEU A 147 -20.31 -8.79 -9.84
C LEU A 147 -20.31 -9.74 -11.05
N PHE A 148 -19.62 -9.38 -12.14
CA PHE A 148 -19.47 -10.25 -13.30
C PHE A 148 -18.71 -11.54 -13.00
N LEU A 149 -17.70 -11.47 -12.13
CA LEU A 149 -16.90 -12.62 -11.75
C LEU A 149 -17.46 -13.39 -10.53
N LEU A 150 -18.52 -12.86 -9.89
CA LEU A 150 -19.09 -13.45 -8.67
C LEU A 150 -19.42 -14.96 -8.80
N PRO A 151 -20.08 -15.44 -9.87
CA PRO A 151 -20.36 -16.88 -10.02
C PRO A 151 -19.08 -17.72 -10.08
N VAL A 152 -18.07 -17.22 -10.78
CA VAL A 152 -16.76 -17.88 -10.89
C VAL A 152 -16.09 -17.94 -9.52
N HIS A 153 -16.14 -16.84 -8.75
CA HIS A 153 -15.57 -16.80 -7.41
C HIS A 153 -16.26 -17.72 -6.42
N LEU A 154 -17.59 -17.80 -6.44
CA LEU A 154 -18.35 -18.71 -5.58
C LEU A 154 -17.93 -20.17 -5.78
N ILE A 155 -17.65 -20.57 -7.03
CA ILE A 155 -17.20 -21.92 -7.35
C ILE A 155 -15.70 -22.10 -7.04
N MET A 156 -14.87 -21.16 -7.46
CA MET A 156 -13.41 -21.33 -7.41
C MET A 156 -12.78 -21.04 -6.03
N THR A 157 -13.38 -20.14 -5.24
CA THR A 157 -12.78 -19.74 -3.95
C THR A 157 -12.54 -20.92 -3.00
N PRO A 158 -13.46 -21.89 -2.80
CA PRO A 158 -13.19 -23.04 -1.95
C PRO A 158 -11.95 -23.84 -2.41
N PHE A 159 -11.81 -24.06 -3.72
CA PHE A 159 -10.65 -24.77 -4.27
C PHE A 159 -9.35 -23.97 -4.09
N MET A 160 -9.42 -22.66 -4.28
CA MET A 160 -8.27 -21.77 -4.08
C MET A 160 -7.82 -21.74 -2.63
N LEU A 161 -8.77 -21.70 -1.68
CA LEU A 161 -8.47 -21.72 -0.24
C LEU A 161 -7.83 -23.04 0.21
N LEU A 162 -8.15 -24.15 -0.45
CA LEU A 162 -7.57 -25.47 -0.16
C LEU A 162 -6.26 -25.72 -0.94
N SER A 163 -5.93 -24.89 -1.93
CA SER A 163 -4.74 -25.07 -2.75
C SER A 163 -3.46 -24.71 -1.99
N LYS A 164 -2.46 -25.58 -2.06
CA LYS A 164 -1.11 -25.31 -1.52
C LYS A 164 -0.34 -24.26 -2.35
N ARG A 165 -0.70 -24.07 -3.63
CA ARG A 165 -0.05 -23.15 -4.57
C ARG A 165 -0.72 -21.78 -4.63
N LYS A 166 -1.74 -21.55 -3.83
CA LYS A 166 -2.45 -20.28 -3.75
C LYS A 166 -2.31 -19.72 -2.34
N PHE A 167 -2.23 -18.41 -2.26
CA PHE A 167 -2.26 -17.72 -0.98
C PHE A 167 -2.90 -16.34 -1.14
N PHE A 168 -3.44 -15.84 -0.05
CA PHE A 168 -3.88 -14.47 0.08
C PHE A 168 -3.64 -13.99 1.52
N ILE A 169 -2.97 -12.89 1.66
CA ILE A 169 -2.70 -12.21 2.92
C ILE A 169 -3.49 -10.91 2.92
N PHE A 170 -4.25 -10.68 3.98
CA PHE A 170 -4.97 -9.42 4.16
C PHE A 170 -4.82 -8.94 5.60
N ALA A 171 -3.80 -8.12 5.84
CA ALA A 171 -3.40 -7.67 7.18
C ALA A 171 -4.50 -6.96 7.99
N PRO A 172 -5.44 -6.18 7.39
CA PRO A 172 -6.58 -5.63 8.14
C PRO A 172 -7.48 -6.67 8.78
N ALA A 173 -7.50 -7.92 8.28
CA ALA A 173 -8.23 -9.04 8.89
C ALA A 173 -7.43 -9.75 10.00
N GLY A 174 -6.63 -9.02 10.76
CA GLY A 174 -5.75 -9.55 11.81
C GLY A 174 -6.44 -10.32 12.95
N PHE A 175 -7.78 -10.33 13.01
CA PHE A 175 -8.57 -11.19 13.87
C PHE A 175 -8.60 -12.66 13.40
N ILE A 176 -8.28 -12.94 12.12
CA ILE A 176 -8.09 -14.27 11.56
C ILE A 176 -6.60 -14.56 11.52
N LYS A 177 -6.14 -15.62 12.17
CA LYS A 177 -4.74 -16.02 12.08
C LYS A 177 -4.43 -16.65 10.71
N LYS A 178 -5.15 -17.73 10.40
CA LYS A 178 -5.01 -18.49 9.14
C LYS A 178 -6.28 -19.31 8.90
N PHE A 179 -6.70 -19.37 7.63
CA PHE A 179 -7.77 -20.27 7.17
C PHE A 179 -7.42 -20.77 5.77
N GLY A 180 -7.04 -22.04 5.66
CA GLY A 180 -6.51 -22.59 4.41
C GLY A 180 -5.29 -21.82 3.92
N SER A 181 -5.37 -21.30 2.70
CA SER A 181 -4.34 -20.44 2.10
C SER A 181 -4.57 -18.93 2.34
N PHE A 182 -5.55 -18.57 3.17
CA PHE A 182 -5.77 -17.20 3.63
C PHE A 182 -5.04 -16.92 4.94
N TYR A 183 -4.38 -15.77 5.03
CA TYR A 183 -3.65 -15.29 6.20
C TYR A 183 -4.11 -13.88 6.54
N GLY A 184 -4.71 -13.67 7.71
CA GLY A 184 -5.11 -12.35 8.19
C GLY A 184 -4.06 -11.72 9.09
N LYS A 185 -3.24 -12.53 9.77
CA LYS A 185 -2.21 -12.05 10.71
C LYS A 185 -0.85 -12.64 10.36
N VAL A 186 0.12 -11.76 10.15
CA VAL A 186 1.53 -12.11 9.97
C VAL A 186 2.30 -11.61 11.18
N THR A 187 2.61 -12.49 12.13
CA THR A 187 3.40 -12.17 13.34
C THR A 187 4.80 -12.73 13.26
N ASP A 188 4.97 -13.82 12.51
CA ASP A 188 6.21 -14.55 12.36
C ASP A 188 6.49 -14.76 10.87
N THR A 189 7.65 -15.24 10.54
CA THR A 189 7.98 -15.61 9.15
C THR A 189 7.09 -16.75 8.69
N ILE A 190 6.45 -16.56 7.54
CA ILE A 190 5.63 -17.55 6.85
C ILE A 190 6.39 -17.93 5.57
N GLU A 191 6.59 -19.24 5.36
CA GLU A 191 7.10 -19.76 4.10
C GLU A 191 5.94 -20.35 3.29
N ILE A 192 5.85 -19.95 2.01
CA ILE A 192 4.83 -20.41 1.07
C ILE A 192 5.55 -20.94 -0.15
N ASP A 193 5.45 -22.26 -0.37
CA ASP A 193 5.98 -22.89 -1.57
C ASP A 193 4.91 -22.91 -2.66
N LEU A 194 5.20 -22.21 -3.75
CA LEU A 194 4.30 -22.13 -4.92
C LEU A 194 4.61 -23.20 -5.96
N ASP A 195 5.68 -23.97 -5.78
CA ASP A 195 6.12 -25.02 -6.70
C ASP A 195 6.34 -24.51 -8.15
N ASN A 196 6.56 -23.18 -8.29
CA ASN A 196 6.81 -22.52 -9.56
C ASN A 196 7.79 -21.36 -9.36
N GLY A 197 8.86 -21.35 -10.14
CA GLY A 197 9.90 -20.31 -10.09
C GLY A 197 9.55 -19.00 -10.78
N TYR A 198 8.32 -18.84 -11.32
CA TYR A 198 7.86 -17.61 -11.95
C TYR A 198 6.42 -17.32 -11.54
N ASN A 199 6.25 -16.30 -10.71
CA ASN A 199 4.98 -16.01 -10.08
C ASN A 199 4.59 -14.53 -10.25
N HIS A 200 3.35 -14.29 -10.65
CA HIS A 200 2.73 -12.97 -10.57
C HIS A 200 1.99 -12.87 -9.24
N ILE A 201 2.36 -11.88 -8.44
CA ILE A 201 1.81 -11.65 -7.11
C ILE A 201 1.28 -10.23 -7.08
N GLU A 202 0.05 -10.08 -6.61
CA GLU A 202 -0.53 -8.79 -6.29
C GLU A 202 0.01 -8.34 -4.93
N LEU A 203 0.48 -7.09 -4.84
CA LEU A 203 0.90 -6.43 -3.60
C LEU A 203 0.25 -5.05 -3.54
N ASP A 204 -0.68 -4.86 -2.62
CA ASP A 204 -1.40 -3.59 -2.40
C ASP A 204 -2.02 -2.99 -3.68
N GLY A 205 -2.50 -3.85 -4.60
CA GLY A 205 -3.10 -3.46 -5.89
C GLY A 205 -2.12 -3.36 -7.07
N ASP A 206 -0.81 -3.49 -6.84
CA ASP A 206 0.20 -3.60 -7.91
C ASP A 206 0.56 -5.06 -8.17
N VAL A 207 0.85 -5.41 -9.42
CA VAL A 207 1.33 -6.73 -9.79
C VAL A 207 2.84 -6.73 -9.91
N VAL A 208 3.48 -7.61 -9.17
CA VAL A 208 4.92 -7.83 -9.23
C VAL A 208 5.24 -9.24 -9.73
N THR A 209 6.39 -9.40 -10.36
CA THR A 209 6.91 -10.71 -10.76
C THR A 209 7.97 -11.16 -9.75
N VAL A 210 7.72 -12.29 -9.08
CA VAL A 210 8.68 -12.93 -8.18
C VAL A 210 9.23 -14.18 -8.86
N ARG A 211 10.56 -14.25 -8.98
CA ARG A 211 11.26 -15.36 -9.65
C ARG A 211 11.80 -16.40 -8.66
N GLN A 212 10.99 -16.76 -7.68
CA GLN A 212 11.31 -17.71 -6.62
C GLN A 212 10.08 -18.58 -6.38
N SER A 213 10.31 -19.88 -6.13
CA SER A 213 9.23 -20.81 -5.78
C SER A 213 8.81 -20.67 -4.32
N ILE A 214 9.78 -20.38 -3.44
CA ILE A 214 9.53 -20.20 -2.01
C ILE A 214 9.43 -18.70 -1.72
N LEU A 215 8.27 -18.31 -1.19
CA LEU A 215 8.03 -16.95 -0.72
C LEU A 215 8.21 -16.92 0.79
N LYS A 216 9.04 -15.99 1.26
CA LYS A 216 9.22 -15.68 2.69
C LYS A 216 8.49 -14.39 3.00
N VAL A 217 7.48 -14.47 3.84
CA VAL A 217 6.71 -13.32 4.29
C VAL A 217 6.98 -13.09 5.77
N ALA A 218 7.37 -11.88 6.14
CA ALA A 218 7.67 -11.53 7.52
C ALA A 218 7.28 -10.08 7.85
N PRO A 219 7.04 -9.76 9.14
CA PRO A 219 7.00 -8.36 9.57
C PRO A 219 8.31 -7.66 9.21
N ALA A 220 8.23 -6.51 8.54
CA ALA A 220 9.41 -5.76 8.08
C ALA A 220 9.61 -4.44 8.84
N GLY A 221 8.55 -3.87 9.39
CA GLY A 221 8.64 -2.64 10.15
C GLY A 221 7.32 -1.93 10.39
N THR A 222 7.42 -0.72 10.87
CA THR A 222 6.27 0.17 11.09
C THR A 222 6.58 1.58 10.65
N ILE A 223 5.58 2.27 10.11
CA ILE A 223 5.62 3.71 9.84
C ILE A 223 4.57 4.43 10.71
N HIS A 224 4.78 5.72 10.93
CA HIS A 224 3.83 6.58 11.60
C HIS A 224 3.07 7.40 10.57
N ILE A 225 1.76 7.21 10.47
CA ILE A 225 0.88 7.95 9.56
C ILE A 225 0.15 9.03 10.35
N LEU A 226 0.15 10.25 9.83
CA LEU A 226 -0.62 11.36 10.41
C LEU A 226 -2.12 11.13 10.19
N THR A 227 -2.89 11.14 11.28
CA THR A 227 -4.33 10.85 11.27
C THR A 227 -5.21 11.97 11.80
N THR A 228 -4.62 12.92 12.52
CA THR A 228 -5.35 14.11 12.98
C THR A 228 -4.41 15.31 12.91
N PRO A 229 -4.81 16.39 12.27
CA PRO A 229 -3.99 17.60 12.14
C PRO A 229 -3.84 18.35 13.45
#